data_b5c8c991dea82ba4cc33c2b3a335908b
#
_entry.id   b5c8c991dea82ba4cc33c2b3a335908b
#
_cell.length_a   1.000
_cell.length_b   1.000
_cell.length_c   1.000
_cell.angle_alpha   90.00
_cell.angle_beta   90.00
_cell.angle_gamma   90.00
#
_symmetry.space_group_name_H-M   'P 1'
#
loop_
_entity.id
_entity.type
_entity.pdbx_description
1 polymer ?
#
loop_
_entity_poly.entity_id
_entity_poly.type
_entity_poly.pdbx_seq_one_letter_code
_entity_poly.pdbx_strand_id
1 'polypeptide(L)'
;MDWDSIKGTFYGAEGKKINRPLSYLSFGLNYYFHELNVFGYHLVNFIIHCLTTLFLYLFIFRTLHLPIMGGRFADRAGSIALLAAALWATSPIQVTAVTVIVQRMASMAGMFFIMAMFFYLMGRITPGLGKKITWFSLCGLSGFLSLASKENAAMLPVVLYLFDLLLIQGVSREKLKRHLLLGGIPLVILAALAFALTNPLTILSGYDNREFTLLERLLTQPRILLFYLSLVLYPMTDRFTLIYEIPISA
;
A
#
# COMPACT_ATOMS: atom_id res chain seq x y z
N MET A 1 -11.09 -28.33 -5.12
CA MET A 1 -10.52 -27.30 -6.01
C MET A 1 -9.49 -27.99 -6.88
N ASP A 2 -9.77 -28.12 -8.18
CA ASP A 2 -8.82 -28.70 -9.11
C ASP A 2 -7.86 -27.64 -9.64
N TRP A 3 -6.82 -28.07 -10.36
CA TRP A 3 -5.79 -27.17 -10.86
C TRP A 3 -6.30 -26.15 -11.88
N ASP A 4 -7.34 -26.49 -12.63
CA ASP A 4 -7.94 -25.61 -13.63
C ASP A 4 -8.82 -24.54 -12.97
N SER A 5 -9.51 -24.85 -11.90
CA SER A 5 -10.22 -23.88 -11.06
C SER A 5 -9.26 -22.86 -10.43
N ILE A 6 -8.07 -23.31 -9.96
CA ILE A 6 -7.03 -22.41 -9.43
C ILE A 6 -6.51 -21.49 -10.54
N LYS A 7 -6.20 -22.03 -11.72
CA LYS A 7 -5.79 -21.21 -12.87
C LYS A 7 -6.86 -20.17 -13.23
N GLY A 8 -8.14 -20.57 -13.24
CA GLY A 8 -9.26 -19.65 -13.51
C GLY A 8 -9.29 -18.43 -12.59
N THR A 9 -8.90 -18.58 -11.32
CA THR A 9 -8.89 -17.46 -10.36
C THR A 9 -7.85 -16.39 -10.70
N PHE A 10 -6.77 -16.73 -11.41
CA PHE A 10 -5.72 -15.75 -11.79
C PHE A 10 -6.15 -14.81 -12.92
N TYR A 11 -7.11 -15.21 -13.74
CA TYR A 11 -7.55 -14.42 -14.92
C TYR A 11 -8.68 -13.44 -14.61
N GLY A 12 -9.26 -13.47 -13.41
CA GLY A 12 -10.38 -12.60 -13.02
C GLY A 12 -11.64 -12.83 -13.85
N ALA A 13 -12.66 -12.03 -13.63
CA ALA A 13 -13.97 -12.14 -14.31
C ALA A 13 -13.91 -11.89 -15.84
N GLU A 14 -12.92 -11.17 -16.33
CA GLU A 14 -12.76 -10.81 -17.76
C GLU A 14 -11.93 -11.81 -18.58
N GLY A 15 -11.37 -12.86 -17.96
CA GLY A 15 -10.79 -14.05 -18.61
C GLY A 15 -9.58 -13.85 -19.53
N LYS A 16 -9.01 -12.63 -19.67
CA LYS A 16 -7.96 -12.35 -20.68
C LYS A 16 -6.64 -11.80 -20.14
N LYS A 17 -6.58 -11.29 -18.91
CA LYS A 17 -5.33 -10.74 -18.33
C LYS A 17 -5.22 -11.14 -16.87
N ILE A 18 -4.02 -11.54 -16.44
CA ILE A 18 -3.71 -11.72 -15.02
C ILE A 18 -3.85 -10.35 -14.35
N ASN A 19 -4.84 -10.21 -13.49
CA ASN A 19 -5.12 -9.00 -12.75
C ASN A 19 -5.28 -9.36 -11.28
N ARG A 20 -4.48 -8.75 -10.38
CA ARG A 20 -4.56 -8.95 -8.91
C ARG A 20 -4.57 -10.43 -8.48
N PRO A 21 -3.63 -11.27 -8.95
CA PRO A 21 -3.70 -12.72 -8.82
C PRO A 21 -3.79 -13.16 -7.35
N LEU A 22 -3.08 -12.50 -6.44
CA LEU A 22 -3.09 -12.87 -5.02
C LEU A 22 -4.45 -12.60 -4.36
N SER A 23 -5.09 -11.48 -4.71
CA SER A 23 -6.41 -11.15 -4.18
C SER A 23 -7.47 -12.16 -4.65
N TYR A 24 -7.49 -12.47 -5.94
CA TYR A 24 -8.42 -13.48 -6.48
C TYR A 24 -8.16 -14.87 -5.89
N LEU A 25 -6.89 -15.26 -5.73
CA LEU A 25 -6.55 -16.51 -5.05
C LEU A 25 -7.08 -16.54 -3.62
N SER A 26 -6.97 -15.43 -2.88
CA SER A 26 -7.49 -15.33 -1.50
C SER A 26 -9.01 -15.49 -1.44
N PHE A 27 -9.75 -14.97 -2.43
CA PHE A 27 -11.19 -15.18 -2.54
C PHE A 27 -11.53 -16.62 -2.93
N GLY A 28 -10.79 -17.21 -3.87
CA GLY A 28 -10.97 -18.60 -4.26
C GLY A 28 -10.76 -19.57 -3.09
N LEU A 29 -9.73 -19.34 -2.27
CA LEU A 29 -9.50 -20.12 -1.04
C LEU A 29 -10.62 -19.92 -0.01
N ASN A 30 -11.10 -18.68 0.18
CA ASN A 30 -12.25 -18.44 1.05
C ASN A 30 -13.50 -19.18 0.57
N TYR A 31 -13.79 -19.13 -0.73
CA TYR A 31 -14.92 -19.85 -1.31
C TYR A 31 -14.77 -21.37 -1.14
N TYR A 32 -13.56 -21.90 -1.31
CA TYR A 32 -13.30 -23.33 -1.11
C TYR A 32 -13.63 -23.81 0.31
N PHE A 33 -13.32 -23.02 1.35
CA PHE A 33 -13.51 -23.42 2.75
C PHE A 33 -14.87 -23.00 3.32
N HIS A 34 -15.45 -21.92 2.85
CA HIS A 34 -16.62 -21.29 3.45
C HIS A 34 -17.78 -21.08 2.47
N GLU A 35 -17.59 -21.43 1.20
CA GLU A 35 -18.58 -21.19 0.13
C GLU A 35 -19.06 -19.73 0.14
N LEU A 36 -20.36 -19.49 0.27
CA LEU A 36 -20.97 -18.15 0.34
C LEU A 36 -21.17 -17.66 1.79
N ASN A 37 -20.64 -18.38 2.80
CA ASN A 37 -20.73 -17.91 4.18
C ASN A 37 -19.82 -16.69 4.39
N VAL A 38 -20.44 -15.55 4.55
CA VAL A 38 -19.75 -14.23 4.67
C VAL A 38 -18.85 -14.13 5.91
N PHE A 39 -19.10 -14.90 6.95
CA PHE A 39 -18.29 -14.89 8.18
C PHE A 39 -16.81 -15.15 7.88
N GLY A 40 -16.50 -16.16 7.07
CA GLY A 40 -15.11 -16.50 6.73
C GLY A 40 -14.41 -15.39 5.95
N TYR A 41 -15.14 -14.64 5.11
CA TYR A 41 -14.59 -13.50 4.37
C TYR A 41 -14.26 -12.33 5.30
N HIS A 42 -15.14 -12.01 6.24
CA HIS A 42 -14.88 -10.96 7.23
C HIS A 42 -13.77 -11.33 8.20
N LEU A 43 -13.67 -12.60 8.61
CA LEU A 43 -12.60 -13.08 9.47
C LEU A 43 -11.22 -12.89 8.80
N VAL A 44 -11.08 -13.25 7.54
CA VAL A 44 -9.82 -13.02 6.79
C VAL A 44 -9.49 -11.54 6.66
N ASN A 45 -10.49 -10.69 6.36
CA ASN A 45 -10.29 -9.25 6.30
C ASN A 45 -9.85 -8.68 7.65
N PHE A 46 -10.45 -9.16 8.74
CA PHE A 46 -10.07 -8.76 10.10
C PHE A 46 -8.63 -9.19 10.45
N ILE A 47 -8.24 -10.42 10.09
CA ILE A 47 -6.85 -10.89 10.30
C ILE A 47 -5.87 -10.01 9.52
N ILE A 48 -6.16 -9.67 8.27
CA ILE A 48 -5.34 -8.77 7.45
C ILE A 48 -5.21 -7.41 8.15
N HIS A 49 -6.30 -6.87 8.67
CA HIS A 49 -6.30 -5.60 9.40
C HIS A 49 -5.46 -5.66 10.68
N CYS A 50 -5.57 -6.73 11.47
CA CYS A 50 -4.74 -6.94 12.67
C CYS A 50 -3.25 -7.06 12.32
N LEU A 51 -2.90 -7.79 11.27
CA LEU A 51 -1.51 -7.92 10.81
C LEU A 51 -0.96 -6.57 10.31
N THR A 52 -1.77 -5.80 9.58
CA THR A 52 -1.39 -4.44 9.15
C THR A 52 -1.09 -3.56 10.35
N THR A 53 -1.95 -3.59 11.37
CA THR A 53 -1.77 -2.83 12.63
C THR A 53 -0.49 -3.23 13.35
N LEU A 54 -0.21 -4.53 13.44
CA LEU A 54 1.01 -5.05 14.07
C LEU A 54 2.27 -4.56 13.33
N PHE A 55 2.31 -4.69 12.00
CA PHE A 55 3.46 -4.24 11.23
C PHE A 55 3.59 -2.72 11.22
N LEU A 56 2.50 -1.98 11.26
CA LEU A 56 2.52 -0.53 11.43
C LEU A 56 3.12 -0.14 12.79
N TYR A 57 2.70 -0.79 13.87
CA TYR A 57 3.31 -0.61 15.19
C TYR A 57 4.82 -0.86 15.16
N LEU A 58 5.25 -2.01 14.63
CA LEU A 58 6.66 -2.39 14.55
C LEU A 58 7.47 -1.41 13.70
N PHE A 59 6.91 -0.97 12.58
CA PHE A 59 7.53 0.00 11.69
C PHE A 59 7.73 1.36 12.38
N ILE A 60 6.69 1.91 13.03
CA ILE A 60 6.78 3.18 13.77
C ILE A 60 7.75 3.04 14.93
N PHE A 61 7.66 1.97 15.71
CA PHE A 61 8.56 1.72 16.84
C PHE A 61 10.03 1.74 16.41
N ARG A 62 10.37 1.03 15.34
CA ARG A 62 11.75 1.00 14.79
C ARG A 62 12.17 2.32 14.18
N THR A 63 11.26 3.04 13.53
CA THR A 63 11.53 4.36 12.96
C THR A 63 11.88 5.38 14.04
N LEU A 64 11.17 5.36 15.18
CA LEU A 64 11.45 6.26 16.32
C LEU A 64 12.82 6.01 16.99
N HIS A 65 13.40 4.83 16.76
CA HIS A 65 14.76 4.50 17.24
C HIS A 65 15.86 4.82 16.21
N LEU A 66 15.53 5.40 15.07
CA LEU A 66 16.55 5.79 14.09
C LEU A 66 17.48 6.88 14.63
N PRO A 67 18.78 6.86 14.29
CA PRO A 67 19.75 7.86 14.74
C PRO A 67 19.34 9.31 14.44
N ILE A 68 18.62 9.54 13.34
CA ILE A 68 18.13 10.87 12.97
C ILE A 68 17.14 11.46 14.00
N MET A 69 16.49 10.61 14.79
CA MET A 69 15.60 11.03 15.87
C MET A 69 16.38 11.51 17.13
N GLY A 70 17.72 11.37 17.13
CA GLY A 70 18.58 11.84 18.21
C GLY A 70 18.26 11.27 19.60
N GLY A 71 17.65 10.09 19.68
CA GLY A 71 17.20 9.49 20.94
C GLY A 71 15.98 10.16 21.59
N ARG A 72 15.46 11.25 21.01
CA ARG A 72 14.39 12.10 21.58
C ARG A 72 13.13 11.33 21.99
N PHE A 73 12.84 10.24 21.30
CA PHE A 73 11.62 9.45 21.50
C PHE A 73 11.90 8.05 22.07
N ALA A 74 13.17 7.69 22.35
CA ALA A 74 13.55 6.33 22.69
C ALA A 74 12.75 5.76 23.87
N ASP A 75 12.63 6.50 24.97
CA ASP A 75 11.93 6.06 26.19
C ASP A 75 10.41 5.90 25.99
N ARG A 76 9.85 6.59 25.03
CA ARG A 76 8.39 6.61 24.76
C ARG A 76 8.01 5.99 23.41
N ALA A 77 8.98 5.45 22.69
CA ALA A 77 8.76 4.93 21.34
C ALA A 77 7.67 3.85 21.30
N GLY A 78 7.63 2.96 22.30
CA GLY A 78 6.60 1.92 22.42
C GLY A 78 5.20 2.49 22.58
N SER A 79 5.03 3.45 23.48
CA SER A 79 3.72 4.09 23.73
C SER A 79 3.26 4.93 22.54
N ILE A 80 4.17 5.68 21.90
CA ILE A 80 3.85 6.49 20.72
C ILE A 80 3.46 5.57 19.55
N ALA A 81 4.22 4.51 19.30
CA ALA A 81 3.92 3.56 18.24
C ALA A 81 2.59 2.83 18.47
N LEU A 82 2.33 2.42 19.72
CA LEU A 82 1.07 1.76 20.09
C LEU A 82 -0.12 2.69 19.89
N LEU A 83 -0.02 3.94 20.39
CA LEU A 83 -1.09 4.92 20.22
C LEU A 83 -1.36 5.21 18.73
N ALA A 84 -0.32 5.43 17.95
CA ALA A 84 -0.45 5.70 16.51
C ALA A 84 -1.08 4.52 15.76
N ALA A 85 -0.63 3.29 16.02
CA ALA A 85 -1.19 2.10 15.41
C ALA A 85 -2.63 1.83 15.86
N ALA A 86 -2.95 2.06 17.13
CA ALA A 86 -4.31 1.93 17.67
C ALA A 86 -5.27 2.97 17.06
N LEU A 87 -4.86 4.24 16.98
CA LEU A 87 -5.65 5.29 16.34
C LEU A 87 -5.92 4.98 14.87
N TRP A 88 -4.92 4.44 14.15
CA TRP A 88 -5.11 4.01 12.78
C TRP A 88 -6.09 2.83 12.70
N ALA A 89 -5.92 1.80 13.54
CA ALA A 89 -6.73 0.59 13.50
C ALA A 89 -8.20 0.84 13.88
N THR A 90 -8.45 1.75 14.82
CA THR A 90 -9.81 2.09 15.29
C THR A 90 -10.45 3.25 14.52
N SER A 91 -9.73 3.83 13.55
CA SER A 91 -10.27 4.92 12.74
C SER A 91 -11.50 4.46 11.95
N PRO A 92 -12.62 5.19 11.96
CA PRO A 92 -13.84 4.85 11.21
C PRO A 92 -13.61 4.63 9.71
N ILE A 93 -12.60 5.27 9.11
CA ILE A 93 -12.25 5.09 7.70
C ILE A 93 -11.81 3.63 7.39
N GLN A 94 -11.34 2.88 8.40
CA GLN A 94 -10.92 1.49 8.26
C GLN A 94 -12.08 0.48 8.32
N VAL A 95 -13.29 0.91 8.69
CA VAL A 95 -14.46 0.02 8.78
C VAL A 95 -14.69 -0.70 7.46
N THR A 96 -14.62 0.01 6.34
CA THR A 96 -14.80 -0.58 5.01
C THR A 96 -13.74 -1.62 4.66
N ALA A 97 -12.52 -1.51 5.21
CA ALA A 97 -11.44 -2.47 4.99
C ALA A 97 -11.76 -3.86 5.57
N VAL A 98 -12.61 -3.91 6.61
CA VAL A 98 -13.03 -5.15 7.29
C VAL A 98 -14.40 -5.61 6.80
N THR A 99 -15.37 -4.68 6.69
CA THR A 99 -16.77 -5.00 6.42
C THR A 99 -17.11 -5.18 4.94
N VAL A 100 -16.34 -4.55 4.03
CA VAL A 100 -16.56 -4.69 2.58
C VAL A 100 -15.62 -5.74 2.02
N ILE A 101 -16.17 -6.89 1.61
CA ILE A 101 -15.40 -8.07 1.19
C ILE A 101 -14.38 -7.72 0.08
N VAL A 102 -14.79 -6.99 -0.95
CA VAL A 102 -13.93 -6.64 -2.08
C VAL A 102 -12.77 -5.71 -1.71
N GLN A 103 -12.87 -4.96 -0.61
CA GLN A 103 -11.79 -4.11 -0.12
C GLN A 103 -10.56 -4.91 0.36
N ARG A 104 -10.70 -6.24 0.50
CA ARG A 104 -9.57 -7.12 0.75
C ARG A 104 -8.40 -6.87 -0.20
N MET A 105 -8.67 -6.60 -1.46
CA MET A 105 -7.62 -6.30 -2.45
C MET A 105 -6.75 -5.12 -2.01
N ALA A 106 -7.38 -4.03 -1.54
CA ALA A 106 -6.67 -2.85 -1.05
C ALA A 106 -6.01 -3.11 0.30
N SER A 107 -6.70 -3.82 1.21
CA SER A 107 -6.19 -4.14 2.56
C SER A 107 -4.97 -5.06 2.50
N MET A 108 -4.98 -6.09 1.64
CA MET A 108 -3.82 -6.96 1.40
C MET A 108 -2.64 -6.18 0.81
N ALA A 109 -2.91 -5.32 -0.19
CA ALA A 109 -1.86 -4.48 -0.78
C ALA A 109 -1.24 -3.57 0.29
N GLY A 110 -2.06 -2.92 1.12
CA GLY A 110 -1.60 -2.08 2.23
C GLY A 110 -0.80 -2.87 3.28
N MET A 111 -1.27 -4.05 3.66
CA MET A 111 -0.57 -4.94 4.60
C MET A 111 0.84 -5.28 4.10
N PHE A 112 0.95 -5.79 2.89
CA PHE A 112 2.25 -6.17 2.32
C PHE A 112 3.13 -4.95 2.04
N PHE A 113 2.54 -3.78 1.76
CA PHE A 113 3.26 -2.52 1.62
C PHE A 113 3.94 -2.13 2.93
N ILE A 114 3.23 -2.14 4.05
CA ILE A 114 3.79 -1.82 5.38
C ILE A 114 4.81 -2.89 5.81
N MET A 115 4.56 -4.17 5.52
CA MET A 115 5.54 -5.24 5.74
C MET A 115 6.83 -4.97 4.96
N ALA A 116 6.74 -4.59 3.69
CA ALA A 116 7.91 -4.25 2.88
C ALA A 116 8.68 -3.05 3.46
N MET A 117 7.98 -2.00 3.89
CA MET A 117 8.59 -0.85 4.57
C MET A 117 9.33 -1.25 5.85
N PHE A 118 8.72 -2.10 6.68
CA PHE A 118 9.33 -2.62 7.90
C PHE A 118 10.57 -3.47 7.60
N PHE A 119 10.47 -4.41 6.66
CA PHE A 119 11.60 -5.27 6.30
C PHE A 119 12.73 -4.48 5.64
N TYR A 120 12.43 -3.48 4.84
CA TYR A 120 13.43 -2.54 4.32
C TYR A 120 14.18 -1.85 5.45
N LEU A 121 13.46 -1.26 6.40
CA LEU A 121 14.04 -0.61 7.55
C LEU A 121 14.95 -1.57 8.34
N MET A 122 14.49 -2.80 8.61
CA MET A 122 15.29 -3.82 9.28
C MET A 122 16.57 -4.17 8.51
N GLY A 123 16.48 -4.28 7.18
CA GLY A 123 17.65 -4.51 6.31
C GLY A 123 18.67 -3.37 6.39
N ARG A 124 18.21 -2.13 6.56
CA ARG A 124 19.07 -0.95 6.68
C ARG A 124 19.79 -0.84 8.03
N ILE A 125 19.13 -1.21 9.12
CA ILE A 125 19.66 -1.03 10.47
C ILE A 125 20.37 -2.28 11.04
N THR A 126 20.09 -3.47 10.51
CA THR A 126 20.67 -4.71 11.06
C THR A 126 22.10 -4.93 10.54
N PRO A 127 23.09 -5.20 11.42
CA PRO A 127 24.44 -5.55 11.00
C PRO A 127 24.52 -6.98 10.47
N GLY A 128 25.55 -7.24 9.61
CA GLY A 128 25.84 -8.56 9.07
C GLY A 128 25.13 -8.83 7.72
N LEU A 129 25.92 -9.30 6.74
CA LEU A 129 25.47 -9.47 5.36
C LEU A 129 24.32 -10.48 5.22
N GLY A 130 24.41 -11.64 5.88
CA GLY A 130 23.38 -12.67 5.83
C GLY A 130 22.01 -12.17 6.29
N LYS A 131 21.96 -11.48 7.46
CA LYS A 131 20.71 -10.89 7.98
C LYS A 131 20.18 -9.80 7.06
N LYS A 132 21.05 -8.97 6.48
CA LYS A 132 20.64 -7.96 5.48
C LYS A 132 19.97 -8.58 4.27
N ILE A 133 20.58 -9.64 3.71
CA ILE A 133 20.01 -10.37 2.57
C ILE A 133 18.62 -10.89 2.94
N THR A 134 18.46 -11.54 4.09
CA THR A 134 17.15 -12.03 4.54
C THR A 134 16.08 -10.91 4.59
N TRP A 135 16.41 -9.77 5.22
CA TRP A 135 15.47 -8.66 5.34
C TRP A 135 15.11 -8.03 3.99
N PHE A 136 16.09 -7.85 3.11
CA PHE A 136 15.82 -7.32 1.77
C PHE A 136 15.07 -8.32 0.89
N SER A 137 15.29 -9.62 1.04
CA SER A 137 14.51 -10.65 0.35
C SER A 137 13.05 -10.64 0.82
N LEU A 138 12.80 -10.52 2.14
CA LEU A 138 11.46 -10.36 2.69
C LEU A 138 10.79 -9.06 2.22
N CYS A 139 11.55 -7.97 2.11
CA CYS A 139 11.07 -6.71 1.53
C CYS A 139 10.64 -6.91 0.07
N GLY A 140 11.48 -7.50 -0.76
CA GLY A 140 11.18 -7.78 -2.16
C GLY A 140 9.97 -8.69 -2.33
N LEU A 141 9.89 -9.77 -1.55
CA LEU A 141 8.74 -10.67 -1.54
C LEU A 141 7.45 -9.94 -1.15
N SER A 142 7.49 -9.16 -0.05
CA SER A 142 6.32 -8.39 0.38
C SER A 142 5.91 -7.34 -0.66
N GLY A 143 6.87 -6.66 -1.29
CA GLY A 143 6.60 -5.73 -2.39
C GLY A 143 5.93 -6.40 -3.59
N PHE A 144 6.41 -7.59 -3.98
CA PHE A 144 5.78 -8.38 -5.03
C PHE A 144 4.35 -8.81 -4.66
N LEU A 145 4.13 -9.31 -3.43
CA LEU A 145 2.81 -9.70 -2.94
C LEU A 145 1.85 -8.49 -2.86
N SER A 146 2.37 -7.31 -2.49
CA SER A 146 1.62 -6.06 -2.50
C SER A 146 1.13 -5.72 -3.90
N LEU A 147 2.03 -5.75 -4.89
CA LEU A 147 1.71 -5.48 -6.31
C LEU A 147 0.75 -6.54 -6.89
N ALA A 148 0.94 -7.82 -6.54
CA ALA A 148 0.05 -8.92 -6.92
C ALA A 148 -1.35 -8.83 -6.28
N SER A 149 -1.51 -8.01 -5.24
CA SER A 149 -2.81 -7.74 -4.61
C SER A 149 -3.53 -6.55 -5.26
N LYS A 150 -2.82 -5.45 -5.53
CA LYS A 150 -3.39 -4.27 -6.18
C LYS A 150 -2.28 -3.40 -6.80
N GLU A 151 -2.56 -2.85 -7.98
CA GLU A 151 -1.63 -2.05 -8.79
C GLU A 151 -1.13 -0.77 -8.10
N ASN A 152 -1.88 -0.22 -7.13
CA ASN A 152 -1.47 0.97 -6.36
C ASN A 152 -0.14 0.77 -5.62
N ALA A 153 0.24 -0.48 -5.35
CA ALA A 153 1.52 -0.82 -4.72
C ALA A 153 2.75 -0.51 -5.58
N ALA A 154 2.58 -0.19 -6.87
CA ALA A 154 3.66 0.24 -7.74
C ALA A 154 4.41 1.49 -7.22
N MET A 155 3.79 2.25 -6.30
CA MET A 155 4.43 3.39 -5.63
C MET A 155 5.45 2.99 -4.55
N LEU A 156 5.53 1.71 -4.15
CA LEU A 156 6.41 1.25 -3.08
C LEU A 156 7.89 1.63 -3.28
N PRO A 157 8.52 1.45 -4.45
CA PRO A 157 9.92 1.84 -4.66
C PRO A 157 10.17 3.33 -4.41
N VAL A 158 9.21 4.19 -4.82
CA VAL A 158 9.29 5.64 -4.60
C VAL A 158 9.24 5.95 -3.10
N VAL A 159 8.31 5.32 -2.38
CA VAL A 159 8.15 5.55 -0.95
C VAL A 159 9.35 5.02 -0.15
N LEU A 160 9.89 3.85 -0.51
CA LEU A 160 11.13 3.30 0.08
C LEU A 160 12.32 4.25 -0.14
N TYR A 161 12.46 4.77 -1.35
CA TYR A 161 13.52 5.72 -1.69
C TYR A 161 13.41 7.03 -0.87
N LEU A 162 12.21 7.61 -0.79
CA LEU A 162 11.96 8.81 0.01
C LEU A 162 12.18 8.56 1.50
N PHE A 163 11.72 7.42 2.02
CA PHE A 163 11.93 7.02 3.40
C PHE A 163 13.43 6.90 3.73
N ASP A 164 14.19 6.24 2.85
CA ASP A 164 15.64 6.09 3.03
C ASP A 164 16.36 7.44 3.01
N LEU A 165 16.03 8.28 2.03
CA LEU A 165 16.62 9.60 1.87
C LEU A 165 16.35 10.51 3.07
N LEU A 166 15.09 10.57 3.52
CA LEU A 166 14.67 11.51 4.55
C LEU A 166 15.00 11.05 5.97
N LEU A 167 14.82 9.76 6.27
CA LEU A 167 14.86 9.24 7.64
C LEU A 167 16.08 8.38 7.97
N ILE A 168 16.72 7.75 6.98
CA ILE A 168 17.89 6.91 7.23
C ILE A 168 19.18 7.67 6.93
N GLN A 169 19.25 8.33 5.78
CA GLN A 169 20.49 9.00 5.36
C GLN A 169 20.58 10.46 5.82
N GLY A 170 19.42 11.10 6.03
CA GLY A 170 19.32 12.52 6.34
C GLY A 170 19.61 13.41 5.14
N VAL A 171 18.92 14.54 5.04
CA VAL A 171 19.01 15.48 3.92
C VAL A 171 20.21 16.41 4.14
N SER A 172 21.25 16.29 3.30
CA SER A 172 22.26 17.34 3.10
C SER A 172 22.32 17.69 1.61
N ARG A 173 22.74 18.94 1.27
CA ARG A 173 22.79 19.38 -0.14
C ARG A 173 23.68 18.48 -1.03
N GLU A 174 24.82 18.04 -0.50
CA GLU A 174 25.73 17.15 -1.22
C GLU A 174 25.17 15.74 -1.40
N LYS A 175 24.60 15.19 -0.32
CA LYS A 175 23.94 13.89 -0.36
C LYS A 175 22.73 13.92 -1.29
N LEU A 176 21.92 14.99 -1.27
CA LEU A 176 20.72 15.11 -2.12
C LEU A 176 21.07 15.00 -3.60
N LYS A 177 22.12 15.72 -4.09
CA LYS A 177 22.57 15.62 -5.48
C LYS A 177 22.99 14.19 -5.85
N ARG A 178 23.80 13.56 -5.00
CA ARG A 178 24.25 12.19 -5.22
C ARG A 178 23.08 11.19 -5.24
N HIS A 179 22.11 11.36 -4.36
CA HIS A 179 20.96 10.46 -4.27
C HIS A 179 19.96 10.67 -5.39
N LEU A 180 19.73 11.90 -5.84
CA LEU A 180 18.96 12.18 -7.04
C LEU A 180 19.58 11.52 -8.29
N LEU A 181 20.89 11.50 -8.40
CA LEU A 181 21.57 10.86 -9.52
C LEU A 181 21.56 9.33 -9.39
N LEU A 182 21.91 8.77 -8.23
CA LEU A 182 22.07 7.31 -8.04
C LEU A 182 20.75 6.57 -7.81
N GLY A 183 19.77 7.20 -7.21
CA GLY A 183 18.46 6.60 -6.89
C GLY A 183 17.32 7.16 -7.73
N GLY A 184 17.29 8.46 -7.96
CA GLY A 184 16.25 9.13 -8.73
C GLY A 184 16.27 8.74 -10.20
N ILE A 185 17.45 8.70 -10.82
CA ILE A 185 17.58 8.31 -12.24
C ILE A 185 17.11 6.87 -12.50
N PRO A 186 17.56 5.84 -11.76
CA PRO A 186 17.02 4.48 -11.92
C PRO A 186 15.51 4.41 -11.72
N LEU A 187 14.96 5.17 -10.78
CA LEU A 187 13.53 5.23 -10.54
C LEU A 187 12.75 5.83 -11.72
N VAL A 188 13.27 6.91 -12.30
CA VAL A 188 12.70 7.53 -13.52
C VAL A 188 12.81 6.59 -14.71
N ILE A 189 13.94 5.90 -14.88
CA ILE A 189 14.11 4.89 -15.94
C ILE A 189 13.11 3.76 -15.78
N LEU A 190 12.93 3.24 -14.56
CA LEU A 190 11.97 2.18 -14.26
C LEU A 190 10.52 2.63 -14.55
N ALA A 191 10.17 3.86 -14.16
CA ALA A 191 8.87 4.45 -14.44
C ALA A 191 8.65 4.65 -15.96
N ALA A 192 9.65 5.14 -16.68
CA ALA A 192 9.60 5.31 -18.12
C ALA A 192 9.48 3.97 -18.86
N LEU A 193 10.20 2.94 -18.40
CA LEU A 193 10.12 1.60 -18.95
C LEU A 193 8.72 0.98 -18.69
N ALA A 194 8.21 1.10 -17.47
CA ALA A 194 6.85 0.65 -17.14
C ALA A 194 5.81 1.37 -18.00
N PHE A 195 5.95 2.69 -18.19
CA PHE A 195 5.09 3.49 -19.07
C PHE A 195 5.17 3.04 -20.54
N ALA A 196 6.36 2.78 -21.05
CA ALA A 196 6.56 2.30 -22.42
C ALA A 196 5.95 0.91 -22.64
N LEU A 197 6.05 0.01 -21.64
CA LEU A 197 5.51 -1.35 -21.71
C LEU A 197 3.97 -1.40 -21.57
N THR A 198 3.37 -0.42 -20.89
CA THR A 198 1.90 -0.40 -20.63
C THR A 198 1.08 0.28 -21.71
N ASN A 199 1.70 0.78 -22.78
CA ASN A 199 1.06 1.52 -23.87
C ASN A 199 0.17 2.70 -23.34
N PRO A 200 0.73 3.91 -23.20
CA PRO A 200 0.05 5.05 -22.57
C PRO A 200 -1.26 5.46 -23.30
N LEU A 201 -1.38 5.15 -24.58
CA LEU A 201 -2.60 5.42 -25.35
C LEU A 201 -3.81 4.63 -24.84
N THR A 202 -3.61 3.44 -24.28
CA THR A 202 -4.71 2.67 -23.68
C THR A 202 -5.20 3.28 -22.36
N ILE A 203 -4.37 4.06 -21.69
CA ILE A 203 -4.78 4.80 -20.48
C ILE A 203 -5.65 5.99 -20.90
N LEU A 204 -5.31 6.67 -21.99
CA LEU A 204 -6.07 7.80 -22.51
C LEU A 204 -7.42 7.35 -23.11
N SER A 205 -7.44 6.28 -23.91
CA SER A 205 -8.69 5.74 -24.48
C SER A 205 -9.66 5.22 -23.41
N GLY A 206 -9.16 4.90 -22.20
CA GLY A 206 -10.02 4.57 -21.07
C GLY A 206 -10.88 5.74 -20.56
N TYR A 207 -10.63 6.97 -21.01
CA TYR A 207 -11.44 8.15 -20.70
C TYR A 207 -12.58 8.39 -21.69
N ASP A 208 -12.53 7.79 -22.88
CA ASP A 208 -13.56 7.95 -23.92
C ASP A 208 -14.94 7.43 -23.47
N ASN A 209 -14.96 6.50 -22.51
CA ASN A 209 -16.18 5.91 -21.95
C ASN A 209 -16.54 6.47 -20.56
N ARG A 210 -15.96 7.60 -20.13
CA ARG A 210 -16.22 8.21 -18.80
C ARG A 210 -16.94 9.55 -18.97
N GLU A 211 -17.72 9.91 -17.97
CA GLU A 211 -18.45 11.19 -17.91
C GLU A 211 -17.53 12.40 -17.65
N PHE A 212 -16.22 12.19 -17.52
CA PHE A 212 -15.22 13.22 -17.25
C PHE A 212 -13.91 12.99 -18.02
N THR A 213 -13.27 14.08 -18.39
CA THR A 213 -11.98 14.10 -19.08
C THR A 213 -10.80 13.89 -18.11
N LEU A 214 -9.61 13.60 -18.67
CA LEU A 214 -8.38 13.52 -17.87
C LEU A 214 -8.07 14.83 -17.14
N LEU A 215 -8.31 15.98 -17.80
CA LEU A 215 -8.05 17.29 -17.19
C LEU A 215 -8.97 17.56 -16.01
N GLU A 216 -10.26 17.36 -16.17
CA GLU A 216 -11.25 17.49 -15.09
C GLU A 216 -10.92 16.57 -13.90
N ARG A 217 -10.46 15.36 -14.17
CA ARG A 217 -9.99 14.45 -13.13
C ARG A 217 -8.79 15.03 -12.38
N LEU A 218 -7.78 15.55 -13.09
CA LEU A 218 -6.59 16.13 -12.47
C LEU A 218 -6.93 17.36 -11.63
N LEU A 219 -7.87 18.20 -12.07
CA LEU A 219 -8.33 19.36 -11.33
C LEU A 219 -9.17 18.97 -10.10
N THR A 220 -9.91 17.87 -10.18
CA THR A 220 -10.75 17.37 -9.07
C THR A 220 -9.92 16.66 -7.99
N GLN A 221 -8.81 16.00 -8.34
CA GLN A 221 -8.00 15.19 -7.40
C GLN A 221 -7.51 15.94 -6.15
N PRO A 222 -6.99 17.19 -6.22
CA PRO A 222 -6.55 17.91 -5.02
C PRO A 222 -7.69 18.11 -4.01
N ARG A 223 -8.90 18.39 -4.47
CA ARG A 223 -10.09 18.55 -3.60
C ARG A 223 -10.48 17.22 -2.97
N ILE A 224 -10.45 16.13 -3.73
CA ILE A 224 -10.68 14.77 -3.21
C ILE A 224 -9.65 14.42 -2.14
N LEU A 225 -8.36 14.73 -2.37
CA LEU A 225 -7.30 14.50 -1.41
C LEU A 225 -7.53 15.26 -0.09
N LEU A 226 -7.87 16.55 -0.18
CA LEU A 226 -8.21 17.36 1.00
C LEU A 226 -9.43 16.82 1.73
N PHE A 227 -10.44 16.34 0.99
CA PHE A 227 -11.61 15.71 1.57
C PHE A 227 -11.24 14.44 2.34
N TYR A 228 -10.44 13.53 1.78
CA TYR A 228 -9.97 12.34 2.50
C TYR A 228 -9.10 12.67 3.70
N LEU A 229 -8.21 13.67 3.59
CA LEU A 229 -7.44 14.15 4.74
C LEU A 229 -8.37 14.66 5.86
N SER A 230 -9.44 15.37 5.51
CA SER A 230 -10.43 15.82 6.50
C SER A 230 -11.17 14.66 7.17
N LEU A 231 -11.43 13.54 6.46
CA LEU A 231 -12.03 12.35 7.05
C LEU A 231 -11.09 11.63 8.03
N VAL A 232 -9.78 11.67 7.75
CA VAL A 232 -8.77 11.11 8.67
C VAL A 232 -8.63 11.95 9.93
N LEU A 233 -8.61 13.29 9.78
CA LEU A 233 -8.41 14.23 10.90
C LEU A 233 -9.69 14.44 11.72
N TYR A 234 -10.86 14.38 11.09
CA TYR A 234 -12.16 14.60 11.70
C TYR A 234 -13.17 13.51 11.30
N PRO A 235 -13.01 12.29 11.88
CA PRO A 235 -13.77 11.10 11.49
C PRO A 235 -15.16 11.08 12.14
N MET A 236 -16.11 11.83 11.60
CA MET A 236 -17.52 11.75 12.01
C MET A 236 -18.24 10.66 11.22
N THR A 237 -19.08 9.88 11.90
CA THR A 237 -19.76 8.72 11.31
C THR A 237 -20.75 9.07 10.20
N ASP A 238 -21.38 10.24 10.28
CA ASP A 238 -22.30 10.79 9.28
C ASP A 238 -21.63 11.19 7.96
N ARG A 239 -20.29 11.33 7.98
CA ARG A 239 -19.47 11.66 6.80
C ARG A 239 -18.97 10.42 6.06
N PHE A 240 -19.17 9.21 6.57
CA PHE A 240 -18.73 7.97 5.94
C PHE A 240 -19.87 7.36 5.13
N THR A 241 -19.79 7.50 3.81
CA THR A 241 -20.68 6.85 2.85
C THR A 241 -19.87 5.94 1.93
N LEU A 242 -20.52 4.94 1.34
CA LEU A 242 -19.87 4.07 0.34
C LEU A 242 -19.68 4.79 -0.99
N ILE A 243 -20.52 5.77 -1.27
CA ILE A 243 -20.51 6.55 -2.52
C ILE A 243 -20.45 8.03 -2.14
N TYR A 244 -19.43 8.71 -2.62
CA TYR A 244 -19.29 10.17 -2.49
C TYR A 244 -19.56 10.82 -3.84
N GLU A 245 -20.59 11.65 -3.90
CA GLU A 245 -20.85 12.50 -5.05
C GLU A 245 -19.99 13.76 -4.91
N ILE A 246 -18.85 13.78 -5.57
CA ILE A 246 -17.96 14.94 -5.59
C ILE A 246 -18.13 15.63 -6.94
N PRO A 247 -18.56 16.92 -6.95
CA PRO A 247 -18.73 17.67 -8.19
C PRO A 247 -17.40 17.73 -8.97
N ILE A 248 -17.46 17.47 -10.27
CA ILE A 248 -16.30 17.52 -11.17
C ILE A 248 -15.86 18.99 -11.28
N SER A 249 -14.54 19.24 -11.19
CA SER A 249 -13.96 20.56 -11.42
C SER A 249 -13.69 20.72 -12.90
N ALA A 250 -14.31 21.72 -13.51
CA ALA A 250 -14.08 22.14 -14.88
C ALA A 250 -12.95 23.18 -14.96
#